data_496f7f7e0b85ff3bb34eeeda8b066bae
#
_entry.id   496f7f7e0b85ff3bb34eeeda8b066bae
#
_cell.length_a   1.000
_cell.length_b   1.000
_cell.length_c   1.000
_cell.angle_alpha   90.00
_cell.angle_beta   90.00
_cell.angle_gamma   90.00
#
_symmetry.space_group_name_H-M   'P 1'
#
loop_
_entity.id
_entity.type
_entity.pdbx_description
1 polymer ?
#
loop_
_entity_poly.entity_id
_entity_poly.type
_entity_poly.pdbx_seq_one_letter_code
_entity_poly.pdbx_strand_id
1 'polypeptide(L)'
;IATDVVELGGTLDDAAGEAFDKVARSVGLGYPGGPKIDKKAREGNPDAISFPRAKVADSPYDFSFSGLKSAVLNYQNHAKMTGEEIPVADLVASFQKAVVEVLVSHTMEAARDFNCKTIAMAGGVAANSALREAMRLACEAAGYTLTYPELGLCTDNAAMIGSAAYYEYRAGRTSGWDLNAVPNLKLGERRDGGNKDSGRFACGRARIAHA
;
A
#
# COMPACT_ATOMS: atom_id res chain seq x y z
N ILE A 1 22.06 -3.59 1.05
CA ILE A 1 20.69 -3.35 1.51
C ILE A 1 20.77 -2.24 2.51
N ALA A 2 19.99 -1.19 2.30
CA ALA A 2 19.90 -0.07 3.23
C ALA A 2 19.40 -0.58 4.57
N THR A 3 20.10 -0.26 5.63
CA THR A 3 19.69 -0.55 7.00
C THR A 3 18.86 0.59 7.60
N ASP A 4 18.86 1.73 6.91
CA ASP A 4 18.14 2.92 7.33
C ASP A 4 16.86 3.05 6.51
N VAL A 5 15.73 3.05 7.19
CA VAL A 5 14.40 3.17 6.61
C VAL A 5 13.76 4.42 7.18
N VAL A 6 13.19 5.25 6.30
CA VAL A 6 12.40 6.42 6.67
C VAL A 6 10.96 6.18 6.20
N GLU A 7 10.03 6.19 7.14
CA GLU A 7 8.61 6.14 6.84
C GLU A 7 8.17 7.52 6.35
N LEU A 8 7.75 7.62 5.09
CA LEU A 8 7.28 8.87 4.49
C LEU A 8 5.78 9.06 4.67
N GLY A 9 5.04 7.97 4.68
CA GLY A 9 3.59 7.98 4.88
C GLY A 9 3.06 6.57 5.12
N GLY A 10 1.86 6.50 5.65
CA GLY A 10 1.14 5.28 5.95
C GLY A 10 -0.37 5.46 5.79
N THR A 11 -1.14 4.44 6.05
CA THR A 11 -2.59 4.61 6.08
C THR A 11 -3.05 5.13 7.43
N LEU A 12 -4.00 6.07 7.41
CA LEU A 12 -4.63 6.62 8.62
C LEU A 12 -5.82 5.77 9.10
N ASP A 13 -6.30 4.88 8.23
CA ASP A 13 -7.47 4.06 8.49
C ASP A 13 -7.31 2.66 7.84
N ASP A 14 -8.22 2.24 6.98
CA ASP A 14 -8.15 0.95 6.29
C ASP A 14 -6.91 0.90 5.37
N ALA A 15 -6.14 -0.17 5.43
CA ALA A 15 -5.12 -0.45 4.41
C ALA A 15 -5.77 -0.76 3.05
N ALA A 16 -5.06 -0.53 1.96
CA ALA A 16 -5.58 -0.79 0.62
C ALA A 16 -6.11 -2.23 0.46
N GLY A 17 -5.36 -3.24 0.94
CA GLY A 17 -5.80 -4.64 0.91
C GLY A 17 -7.07 -4.88 1.71
N GLU A 18 -7.19 -4.26 2.87
CA GLU A 18 -8.39 -4.33 3.70
C GLU A 18 -9.61 -3.67 3.03
N ALA A 19 -9.40 -2.55 2.33
CA ALA A 19 -10.45 -1.91 1.54
C ALA A 19 -10.94 -2.84 0.41
N PHE A 20 -10.03 -3.53 -0.29
CA PHE A 20 -10.38 -4.56 -1.27
C PHE A 20 -11.22 -5.68 -0.66
N ASP A 21 -10.84 -6.21 0.50
CA ASP A 21 -11.57 -7.29 1.16
C ASP A 21 -12.97 -6.85 1.62
N LYS A 22 -13.10 -5.63 2.15
CA LYS A 22 -14.37 -5.06 2.60
C LYS A 22 -15.33 -4.83 1.43
N VAL A 23 -14.83 -4.28 0.32
CA VAL A 23 -15.64 -4.04 -0.88
C VAL A 23 -16.02 -5.36 -1.55
N ALA A 24 -15.10 -6.31 -1.71
CA ALA A 24 -15.40 -7.63 -2.26
C ALA A 24 -16.53 -8.33 -1.49
N ARG A 25 -16.51 -8.22 -0.18
CA ARG A 25 -17.54 -8.77 0.70
C ARG A 25 -18.90 -8.10 0.49
N SER A 26 -18.92 -6.76 0.33
CA SER A 26 -20.16 -5.99 0.13
C SER A 26 -20.83 -6.29 -1.21
N VAL A 27 -20.07 -6.66 -2.24
CA VAL A 27 -20.61 -7.03 -3.57
C VAL A 27 -20.78 -8.55 -3.76
N GLY A 28 -20.61 -9.35 -2.71
CA GLY A 28 -20.82 -10.80 -2.76
C GLY A 28 -19.69 -11.62 -3.37
N LEU A 29 -18.52 -11.03 -3.62
CA LEU A 29 -17.36 -11.76 -4.16
C LEU A 29 -16.63 -12.59 -3.08
N GLY A 30 -16.78 -12.23 -1.80
CA GLY A 30 -16.21 -12.95 -0.67
C GLY A 30 -14.70 -12.71 -0.50
N TYR A 31 -14.03 -13.63 0.21
CA TYR A 31 -12.59 -13.53 0.58
C TYR A 31 -11.74 -14.58 -0.18
N PRO A 32 -10.48 -14.32 -0.53
CA PRO A 32 -9.78 -13.03 -0.45
C PRO A 32 -10.30 -12.03 -1.51
N GLY A 33 -10.45 -10.76 -1.12
CA GLY A 33 -11.11 -9.75 -1.96
C GLY A 33 -10.24 -9.26 -3.11
N GLY A 34 -8.94 -9.01 -2.85
CA GLY A 34 -8.03 -8.46 -3.84
C GLY A 34 -8.01 -9.21 -5.17
N PRO A 35 -7.69 -10.51 -5.20
CA PRO A 35 -7.67 -11.30 -6.44
C PRO A 35 -9.03 -11.39 -7.14
N LYS A 36 -10.12 -11.44 -6.37
CA LYS A 36 -11.47 -11.55 -6.92
C LYS A 36 -11.94 -10.24 -7.56
N ILE A 37 -11.63 -9.11 -6.93
CA ILE A 37 -11.87 -7.79 -7.51
C ILE A 37 -11.02 -7.60 -8.75
N ASP A 38 -9.72 -7.89 -8.69
CA ASP A 38 -8.82 -7.75 -9.84
C ASP A 38 -9.30 -8.56 -11.05
N LYS A 39 -9.75 -9.79 -10.82
CA LYS A 39 -10.34 -10.62 -11.88
C LYS A 39 -11.63 -10.03 -12.43
N LYS A 40 -12.57 -9.63 -11.55
CA LYS A 40 -13.89 -9.16 -11.95
C LYS A 40 -13.84 -7.78 -12.61
N ALA A 41 -12.93 -6.92 -12.18
CA ALA A 41 -12.74 -5.57 -12.72
C ALA A 41 -12.33 -5.56 -14.21
N ARG A 42 -11.70 -6.64 -14.69
CA ARG A 42 -11.32 -6.77 -16.13
C ARG A 42 -12.52 -6.86 -17.06
N GLU A 43 -13.69 -7.21 -16.53
CA GLU A 43 -14.93 -7.34 -17.29
C GLU A 43 -15.74 -6.03 -17.30
N GLY A 44 -15.34 -5.05 -16.47
CA GLY A 44 -16.09 -3.81 -16.24
C GLY A 44 -15.42 -2.57 -16.81
N ASN A 45 -16.20 -1.50 -16.85
CA ASN A 45 -15.72 -0.17 -17.22
C ASN A 45 -15.19 0.57 -15.98
N PRO A 46 -13.87 0.90 -15.90
CA PRO A 46 -13.30 1.61 -14.77
C PRO A 46 -13.74 3.08 -14.67
N ASP A 47 -14.41 3.62 -15.67
CA ASP A 47 -14.91 4.99 -15.71
C ASP A 47 -16.42 5.10 -15.52
N ALA A 48 -17.11 3.98 -15.25
CA ALA A 48 -18.55 3.95 -15.08
C ALA A 48 -19.01 4.74 -13.83
N ILE A 49 -18.23 4.72 -12.75
CA ILE A 49 -18.59 5.37 -11.49
C ILE A 49 -17.42 6.23 -11.00
N SER A 50 -17.71 7.51 -10.74
CA SER A 50 -16.69 8.42 -10.19
C SER A 50 -16.64 8.31 -8.68
N PHE A 51 -15.72 7.50 -8.15
CA PHE A 51 -15.45 7.42 -6.71
C PHE A 51 -14.45 8.50 -6.25
N PRO A 52 -14.50 8.93 -4.99
CA PRO A 52 -13.57 9.93 -4.45
C PRO A 52 -12.15 9.37 -4.36
N ARG A 53 -11.17 10.26 -4.50
CA ARG A 53 -9.75 10.02 -4.19
C ARG A 53 -9.43 10.83 -2.96
N ALA A 54 -9.28 10.16 -1.83
CA ALA A 54 -8.99 10.84 -0.59
C ALA A 54 -7.59 11.48 -0.65
N LYS A 55 -7.54 12.75 -0.23
CA LYS A 55 -6.29 13.44 0.05
C LYS A 55 -6.25 13.71 1.55
N VAL A 56 -5.13 13.39 2.16
CA VAL A 56 -4.90 13.68 3.57
C VAL A 56 -4.35 15.10 3.67
N ALA A 57 -5.04 15.96 4.42
CA ALA A 57 -4.57 17.31 4.64
C ALA A 57 -3.24 17.29 5.40
N ASP A 58 -2.31 18.14 4.98
CA ASP A 58 -0.98 18.30 5.59
C ASP A 58 -0.06 17.06 5.56
N SER A 59 -0.44 16.00 4.83
CA SER A 59 0.36 14.79 4.67
C SER A 59 0.22 14.20 3.27
N PRO A 60 1.07 14.62 2.32
CA PRO A 60 0.92 14.30 0.90
C PRO A 60 1.17 12.82 0.57
N TYR A 61 1.80 12.06 1.46
CA TYR A 61 2.13 10.65 1.24
C TYR A 61 1.29 9.68 2.07
N ASP A 62 0.44 10.19 2.97
CA ASP A 62 -0.48 9.34 3.73
C ASP A 62 -1.68 8.91 2.90
N PHE A 63 -2.27 7.80 3.28
CA PHE A 63 -3.41 7.18 2.61
C PHE A 63 -4.63 7.15 3.51
N SER A 64 -5.81 7.17 2.90
CA SER A 64 -7.08 6.89 3.54
C SER A 64 -8.01 6.19 2.56
N PHE A 65 -8.52 5.02 2.92
CA PHE A 65 -9.41 4.22 2.07
C PHE A 65 -10.78 3.98 2.70
N SER A 66 -10.99 4.34 3.97
CA SER A 66 -12.29 4.17 4.64
C SER A 66 -13.39 5.00 3.98
N GLY A 67 -13.08 6.22 3.55
CA GLY A 67 -14.01 7.08 2.81
C GLY A 67 -14.41 6.48 1.45
N LEU A 68 -13.48 5.85 0.75
CA LEU A 68 -13.74 5.18 -0.52
C LEU A 68 -14.68 3.98 -0.34
N LYS A 69 -14.44 3.15 0.69
CA LYS A 69 -15.35 2.06 1.06
C LYS A 69 -16.76 2.60 1.35
N SER A 70 -16.88 3.68 2.13
CA SER A 70 -18.16 4.28 2.45
C SER A 70 -18.88 4.80 1.20
N ALA A 71 -18.15 5.39 0.25
CA ALA A 71 -18.70 5.81 -1.03
C ALA A 71 -19.26 4.64 -1.85
N VAL A 72 -18.57 3.50 -1.88
CA VAL A 72 -19.07 2.28 -2.53
C VAL A 72 -20.36 1.79 -1.89
N LEU A 73 -20.40 1.72 -0.55
CA LEU A 73 -21.60 1.29 0.18
C LEU A 73 -22.78 2.23 -0.04
N ASN A 74 -22.54 3.53 -0.03
CA ASN A 74 -23.57 4.54 -0.29
C ASN A 74 -24.11 4.43 -1.71
N TYR A 75 -23.24 4.22 -2.70
CA TYR A 75 -23.65 3.98 -4.09
C TYR A 75 -24.56 2.73 -4.21
N GLN A 76 -24.14 1.61 -3.59
CA GLN A 76 -24.95 0.39 -3.57
C GLN A 76 -26.31 0.58 -2.89
N ASN A 77 -26.36 1.31 -1.77
CA ASN A 77 -27.61 1.59 -1.06
C ASN A 77 -28.52 2.48 -1.88
N HIS A 78 -27.98 3.51 -2.54
CA HIS A 78 -28.76 4.37 -3.41
C HIS A 78 -29.42 3.59 -4.56
N ALA A 79 -28.63 2.78 -5.26
CA ALA A 79 -29.15 1.97 -6.35
C ALA A 79 -30.23 0.97 -5.90
N LYS A 80 -30.06 0.36 -4.72
CA LYS A 80 -31.12 -0.49 -4.12
C LYS A 80 -32.41 0.27 -3.84
N MET A 81 -32.30 1.53 -3.41
CA MET A 81 -33.48 2.37 -3.12
C MET A 81 -34.18 2.86 -4.39
N THR A 82 -33.44 3.12 -5.44
CA THR A 82 -33.98 3.57 -6.74
C THR A 82 -34.39 2.42 -7.66
N GLY A 83 -34.07 1.17 -7.29
CA GLY A 83 -34.33 -0.01 -8.11
C GLY A 83 -33.39 -0.13 -9.32
N GLU A 84 -32.26 0.59 -9.31
CA GLU A 84 -31.25 0.52 -10.35
C GLU A 84 -30.42 -0.76 -10.19
N GLU A 85 -30.17 -1.46 -11.29
CA GLU A 85 -29.25 -2.58 -11.31
C GLU A 85 -27.81 -2.07 -11.43
N ILE A 86 -26.94 -2.54 -10.52
CA ILE A 86 -25.52 -2.17 -10.56
C ILE A 86 -24.74 -3.30 -11.21
N PRO A 87 -24.09 -3.06 -12.36
CA PRO A 87 -23.12 -3.99 -12.90
C PRO A 87 -21.94 -4.12 -11.93
N VAL A 88 -21.83 -5.25 -11.22
CA VAL A 88 -20.76 -5.48 -10.23
C VAL A 88 -19.38 -5.31 -10.84
N ALA A 89 -19.21 -5.70 -12.11
CA ALA A 89 -17.95 -5.52 -12.81
C ALA A 89 -17.53 -4.04 -12.92
N ASP A 90 -18.46 -3.16 -13.29
CA ASP A 90 -18.21 -1.71 -13.41
C ASP A 90 -17.91 -1.07 -12.04
N LEU A 91 -18.66 -1.47 -11.02
CA LEU A 91 -18.46 -0.96 -9.67
C LEU A 91 -17.07 -1.31 -9.16
N VAL A 92 -16.65 -2.58 -9.26
CA VAL A 92 -15.33 -3.00 -8.76
C VAL A 92 -14.19 -2.50 -9.65
N ALA A 93 -14.41 -2.31 -10.95
CA ALA A 93 -13.43 -1.69 -11.85
C ALA A 93 -13.19 -0.22 -11.47
N SER A 94 -14.26 0.54 -11.25
CA SER A 94 -14.20 1.94 -10.83
C SER A 94 -13.58 2.10 -9.43
N PHE A 95 -13.92 1.21 -8.50
CA PHE A 95 -13.29 1.16 -7.18
C PHE A 95 -11.78 0.87 -7.29
N GLN A 96 -11.40 -0.18 -8.02
CA GLN A 96 -9.99 -0.54 -8.22
C GLN A 96 -9.20 0.60 -8.84
N LYS A 97 -9.76 1.26 -9.86
CA LYS A 97 -9.14 2.44 -10.47
C LYS A 97 -8.88 3.53 -9.43
N ALA A 98 -9.84 3.84 -8.56
CA ALA A 98 -9.68 4.86 -7.53
C ALA A 98 -8.55 4.52 -6.55
N VAL A 99 -8.43 3.27 -6.09
CA VAL A 99 -7.34 2.83 -5.21
C VAL A 99 -5.99 2.93 -5.93
N VAL A 100 -5.91 2.42 -7.16
CA VAL A 100 -4.67 2.40 -7.95
C VAL A 100 -4.16 3.81 -8.22
N GLU A 101 -5.03 4.74 -8.60
CA GLU A 101 -4.64 6.14 -8.85
C GLU A 101 -4.06 6.81 -7.61
N VAL A 102 -4.63 6.58 -6.43
CA VAL A 102 -4.10 7.13 -5.17
C VAL A 102 -2.73 6.53 -4.85
N LEU A 103 -2.58 5.20 -4.95
CA LEU A 103 -1.30 4.53 -4.67
C LEU A 103 -0.20 5.00 -5.62
N VAL A 104 -0.50 5.09 -6.92
CA VAL A 104 0.48 5.53 -7.93
C VAL A 104 0.85 6.98 -7.74
N SER A 105 -0.14 7.88 -7.58
CA SER A 105 0.12 9.32 -7.46
C SER A 105 1.01 9.65 -6.27
N HIS A 106 0.69 9.12 -5.08
CA HIS A 106 1.48 9.38 -3.86
C HIS A 106 2.90 8.79 -3.96
N THR A 107 3.03 7.58 -4.53
CA THR A 107 4.34 6.96 -4.74
C THR A 107 5.22 7.79 -5.70
N MET A 108 4.64 8.24 -6.82
CA MET A 108 5.37 9.05 -7.81
C MET A 108 5.70 10.44 -7.27
N GLU A 109 4.83 11.04 -6.46
CA GLU A 109 5.08 12.30 -5.80
C GLU A 109 6.24 12.18 -4.80
N ALA A 110 6.19 11.17 -3.92
CA ALA A 110 7.28 10.88 -3.01
C ALA A 110 8.61 10.61 -3.74
N ALA A 111 8.60 9.81 -4.81
CA ALA A 111 9.80 9.52 -5.58
C ALA A 111 10.42 10.79 -6.18
N ARG A 112 9.61 11.71 -6.68
CA ARG A 112 10.04 13.00 -7.21
C ARG A 112 10.64 13.87 -6.12
N ASP A 113 9.94 14.04 -5.00
CA ASP A 113 10.29 14.99 -3.94
C ASP A 113 11.55 14.54 -3.17
N PHE A 114 11.76 13.23 -3.05
CA PHE A 114 12.98 12.65 -2.48
C PHE A 114 14.05 12.28 -3.51
N ASN A 115 13.86 12.66 -4.78
CA ASN A 115 14.77 12.38 -5.88
C ASN A 115 15.15 10.88 -6.02
N CYS A 116 14.21 9.99 -5.70
CA CYS A 116 14.38 8.55 -5.85
C CYS A 116 14.17 8.16 -7.33
N LYS A 117 15.06 7.30 -7.85
CA LYS A 117 14.99 6.81 -9.24
C LYS A 117 14.56 5.34 -9.34
N THR A 118 14.41 4.69 -8.21
CA THR A 118 13.99 3.29 -8.13
C THR A 118 12.78 3.19 -7.21
N ILE A 119 11.75 2.54 -7.70
CA ILE A 119 10.53 2.22 -6.96
C ILE A 119 10.47 0.71 -6.79
N ALA A 120 10.24 0.26 -5.57
CA ALA A 120 10.01 -1.14 -5.26
C ALA A 120 8.60 -1.33 -4.70
N MET A 121 7.83 -2.22 -5.31
CA MET A 121 6.51 -2.62 -4.77
C MET A 121 6.64 -3.94 -4.04
N ALA A 122 5.99 -4.07 -2.89
CA ALA A 122 5.92 -5.29 -2.09
C ALA A 122 4.57 -5.40 -1.38
N GLY A 123 4.31 -6.55 -0.76
CA GLY A 123 3.07 -6.86 -0.06
C GLY A 123 1.95 -7.37 -0.98
N GLY A 124 0.86 -7.86 -0.38
CA GLY A 124 -0.22 -8.54 -1.10
C GLY A 124 -0.86 -7.71 -2.22
N VAL A 125 -1.03 -6.40 -2.03
CA VAL A 125 -1.61 -5.51 -3.05
C VAL A 125 -0.68 -5.33 -4.26
N ALA A 126 0.63 -5.54 -4.11
CA ALA A 126 1.57 -5.55 -5.24
C ALA A 126 1.30 -6.69 -6.26
N ALA A 127 0.45 -7.65 -5.93
CA ALA A 127 -0.01 -8.68 -6.86
C ALA A 127 -1.13 -8.19 -7.80
N ASN A 128 -1.78 -7.05 -7.49
CA ASN A 128 -2.88 -6.51 -8.30
C ASN A 128 -2.38 -6.09 -9.68
N SER A 129 -3.05 -6.60 -10.74
CA SER A 129 -2.59 -6.41 -12.12
C SER A 129 -2.72 -4.96 -12.59
N ALA A 130 -3.80 -4.28 -12.20
CA ALA A 130 -4.03 -2.88 -12.57
C ALA A 130 -3.00 -1.95 -11.90
N LEU A 131 -2.65 -2.22 -10.63
CA LEU A 131 -1.60 -1.46 -9.92
C LEU A 131 -0.23 -1.66 -10.58
N ARG A 132 0.13 -2.89 -10.93
CA ARG A 132 1.40 -3.18 -11.62
C ARG A 132 1.50 -2.43 -12.94
N GLU A 133 0.45 -2.49 -13.74
CA GLU A 133 0.44 -1.83 -15.04
C GLU A 133 0.48 -0.30 -14.92
N ALA A 134 -0.33 0.28 -14.04
CA ALA A 134 -0.35 1.72 -13.82
C ALA A 134 1.01 2.24 -13.28
N MET A 135 1.62 1.52 -12.34
CA MET A 135 2.94 1.87 -11.81
C MET A 135 4.03 1.72 -12.86
N ARG A 136 3.97 0.67 -13.70
CA ARG A 136 4.91 0.47 -14.81
C ARG A 136 4.88 1.65 -15.78
N LEU A 137 3.68 2.04 -16.22
CA LEU A 137 3.50 3.17 -17.12
C LEU A 137 3.98 4.48 -16.52
N ALA A 138 3.68 4.73 -15.24
CA ALA A 138 4.11 5.93 -14.55
C ALA A 138 5.64 5.99 -14.39
N CYS A 139 6.28 4.86 -14.04
CA CYS A 139 7.73 4.77 -13.93
C CYS A 139 8.42 4.96 -15.28
N GLU A 140 7.92 4.34 -16.34
CA GLU A 140 8.45 4.50 -17.71
C GLU A 140 8.38 5.96 -18.15
N ALA A 141 7.24 6.62 -17.96
CA ALA A 141 7.05 8.02 -18.31
C ALA A 141 8.01 8.97 -17.56
N ALA A 142 8.35 8.62 -16.30
CA ALA A 142 9.26 9.41 -15.46
C ALA A 142 10.75 9.00 -15.59
N GLY A 143 11.05 7.93 -16.32
CA GLY A 143 12.41 7.38 -16.41
C GLY A 143 12.89 6.73 -15.11
N TYR A 144 12.00 6.15 -14.32
CA TYR A 144 12.30 5.46 -13.07
C TYR A 144 12.40 3.95 -13.27
N THR A 145 13.22 3.30 -12.47
CA THR A 145 13.31 1.84 -12.42
C THR A 145 12.22 1.29 -11.49
N LEU A 146 11.40 0.38 -11.99
CA LEU A 146 10.40 -0.33 -11.19
C LEU A 146 10.87 -1.76 -10.90
N THR A 147 10.73 -2.20 -9.67
CA THR A 147 10.96 -3.59 -9.26
C THR A 147 9.81 -4.09 -8.39
N TYR A 148 9.43 -5.34 -8.57
CA TYR A 148 8.42 -6.03 -7.76
C TYR A 148 8.68 -7.53 -7.78
N PRO A 149 8.27 -8.27 -6.74
CA PRO A 149 8.48 -9.71 -6.66
C PRO A 149 7.55 -10.48 -7.61
N GLU A 150 7.89 -11.74 -7.86
CA GLU A 150 6.95 -12.69 -8.45
C GLU A 150 5.68 -12.82 -7.60
N LEU A 151 4.56 -13.20 -8.23
CA LEU A 151 3.25 -13.24 -7.58
C LEU A 151 3.25 -14.10 -6.30
N GLY A 152 3.94 -15.24 -6.32
CA GLY A 152 4.04 -16.13 -5.16
C GLY A 152 4.82 -15.56 -3.98
N LEU A 153 5.58 -14.49 -4.19
CA LEU A 153 6.39 -13.83 -3.16
C LEU A 153 5.78 -12.48 -2.69
N CYS A 154 4.61 -12.10 -3.20
CA CYS A 154 3.95 -10.86 -2.81
C CYS A 154 3.32 -10.94 -1.41
N THR A 155 2.88 -12.12 -0.98
CA THR A 155 2.33 -12.36 0.34
C THR A 155 3.41 -12.84 1.31
N ASP A 156 3.06 -12.97 2.57
CA ASP A 156 3.96 -13.46 3.62
C ASP A 156 4.58 -14.80 3.24
N ASN A 157 5.90 -14.87 3.31
CA ASN A 157 6.64 -16.09 2.97
C ASN A 157 7.95 -16.17 3.76
N ALA A 158 8.43 -17.40 3.99
CA ALA A 158 9.65 -17.63 4.75
C ALA A 158 10.92 -17.10 4.05
N ALA A 159 10.92 -17.00 2.73
CA ALA A 159 12.10 -16.56 1.98
C ALA A 159 12.41 -15.08 2.26
N MET A 160 11.39 -14.20 2.37
CA MET A 160 11.61 -12.80 2.69
C MET A 160 12.14 -12.64 4.13
N ILE A 161 11.64 -13.42 5.08
CA ILE A 161 12.10 -13.40 6.47
C ILE A 161 13.55 -13.92 6.56
N GLY A 162 13.85 -15.04 5.89
CA GLY A 162 15.20 -15.59 5.85
C GLY A 162 16.20 -14.63 5.18
N SER A 163 15.79 -13.95 4.12
CA SER A 163 16.61 -12.91 3.46
C SER A 163 16.89 -11.75 4.42
N ALA A 164 15.89 -11.21 5.08
CA ALA A 164 16.06 -10.14 6.07
C ALA A 164 17.00 -10.59 7.21
N ALA A 165 16.78 -11.77 7.78
CA ALA A 165 17.60 -12.35 8.83
C ALA A 165 19.07 -12.55 8.40
N TYR A 166 19.32 -12.97 7.17
CA TYR A 166 20.67 -13.10 6.62
C TYR A 166 21.44 -11.77 6.66
N TYR A 167 20.81 -10.67 6.25
CA TYR A 167 21.47 -9.35 6.26
C TYR A 167 21.67 -8.82 7.67
N GLU A 168 20.72 -9.06 8.58
CA GLU A 168 20.88 -8.72 10.01
C GLU A 168 22.05 -9.49 10.62
N TYR A 169 22.12 -10.80 10.36
CA TYR A 169 23.24 -11.64 10.80
C TYR A 169 24.60 -11.16 10.24
N ARG A 170 24.65 -10.85 8.94
CA ARG A 170 25.87 -10.30 8.30
C ARG A 170 26.33 -8.97 8.89
N ALA A 171 25.39 -8.18 9.41
CA ALA A 171 25.67 -6.94 10.10
C ALA A 171 26.02 -7.12 11.59
N GLY A 172 26.18 -8.38 12.07
CA GLY A 172 26.50 -8.68 13.46
C GLY A 172 25.34 -8.50 14.44
N ARG A 173 24.10 -8.36 13.94
CA ARG A 173 22.94 -8.11 14.75
C ARG A 173 22.21 -9.42 15.04
N THR A 174 22.35 -9.88 16.27
CA THR A 174 21.69 -11.08 16.79
C THR A 174 21.00 -10.75 18.12
N SER A 175 19.96 -11.48 18.44
CA SER A 175 19.22 -11.33 19.69
C SER A 175 19.55 -12.51 20.63
N GLY A 176 19.38 -12.27 21.95
CA GLY A 176 19.49 -13.29 22.95
C GLY A 176 18.24 -14.16 23.08
N TRP A 177 18.25 -15.01 24.11
CA TRP A 177 17.12 -15.90 24.41
C TRP A 177 15.88 -15.17 24.99
N ASP A 178 16.02 -13.90 25.29
CA ASP A 178 14.98 -12.96 25.75
C ASP A 178 14.20 -12.30 24.60
N LEU A 179 14.51 -12.68 23.34
CA LEU A 179 13.78 -12.17 22.17
C LEU A 179 12.30 -12.48 22.29
N ASN A 180 11.48 -11.43 22.17
CA ASN A 180 10.03 -11.53 22.19
C ASN A 180 9.41 -10.70 21.06
N ALA A 181 8.22 -11.10 20.62
CA ALA A 181 7.46 -10.37 19.62
C ALA A 181 7.01 -8.99 20.16
N VAL A 182 7.11 -7.98 19.29
CA VAL A 182 6.66 -6.61 19.58
C VAL A 182 5.65 -6.22 18.49
N PRO A 183 4.35 -6.36 18.75
CA PRO A 183 3.32 -6.24 17.70
C PRO A 183 3.23 -4.85 17.07
N ASN A 184 3.64 -3.79 17.76
CA ASN A 184 3.55 -2.40 17.27
C ASN A 184 4.93 -1.77 17.01
N LEU A 185 5.95 -2.58 16.72
CA LEU A 185 7.28 -2.08 16.37
C LEU A 185 7.20 -1.33 15.05
N LYS A 186 7.63 -0.07 15.05
CA LYS A 186 7.63 0.75 13.83
C LYS A 186 8.70 0.27 12.86
N LEU A 187 8.46 0.49 11.57
CA LEU A 187 9.43 0.18 10.53
C LEU A 187 10.73 0.96 10.80
N GLY A 188 11.86 0.25 10.80
CA GLY A 188 13.17 0.84 11.13
C GLY A 188 13.49 0.94 12.62
N GLU A 189 12.52 0.76 13.52
CA GLU A 189 12.79 0.64 14.96
C GLU A 189 13.37 -0.74 15.28
N ARG A 190 14.31 -0.74 16.22
CA ARG A 190 14.95 -1.97 16.73
C ARG A 190 14.88 -1.98 18.24
N ARG A 191 14.66 -3.14 18.84
CA ARG A 191 14.97 -3.37 20.24
C ARG A 191 16.42 -3.79 20.33
N ASP A 192 17.28 -2.88 20.76
CA ASP A 192 18.61 -3.25 21.19
C ASP A 192 18.51 -4.07 22.46
N GLY A 193 18.90 -5.33 22.40
CA GLY A 193 19.08 -6.15 23.58
C GLY A 193 20.15 -5.53 24.47
N GLY A 194 19.73 -4.76 25.46
CA GLY A 194 20.53 -4.46 26.66
C GLY A 194 21.77 -3.59 26.56
N ASN A 195 22.10 -2.92 25.46
CA ASN A 195 23.21 -1.97 25.44
C ASN A 195 22.67 -0.53 25.34
N LYS A 196 22.81 0.22 26.45
CA LYS A 196 22.30 1.60 26.60
C LYS A 196 23.17 2.69 25.97
N ASP A 197 24.07 2.33 25.04
CA ASP A 197 24.96 3.26 24.38
C ASP A 197 24.84 3.22 22.85
N SER A 198 23.67 3.58 22.33
CA SER A 198 23.57 4.02 20.93
C SER A 198 22.89 5.38 20.91
N GLY A 199 23.65 6.36 20.43
CA GLY A 199 23.26 7.75 20.43
C GLY A 199 21.88 7.97 19.81
N ARG A 200 21.13 8.84 20.46
CA ARG A 200 19.86 9.40 19.97
C ARG A 200 20.08 9.98 18.57
N PHE A 201 19.78 9.23 17.54
CA PHE A 201 19.49 9.85 16.26
C PHE A 201 18.08 10.44 16.40
N ALA A 202 18.03 11.72 16.75
CA ALA A 202 16.83 12.51 16.61
C ALA A 202 16.49 12.52 15.11
N CYS A 203 15.46 11.79 14.75
CA CYS A 203 14.78 11.96 13.48
C CYS A 203 14.16 13.36 13.52
N GLY A 204 14.96 14.34 13.12
CA GLY A 204 14.45 15.68 12.87
C GLY A 204 13.47 15.57 11.71
N ARG A 205 12.21 15.88 11.96
CA ARG A 205 11.25 16.19 10.91
C ARG A 205 11.96 17.19 9.99
N ALA A 206 12.28 16.77 8.78
CA ALA A 206 12.74 17.71 7.78
C ALA A 206 11.58 18.68 7.53
N ARG A 207 11.65 19.86 8.15
CA ARG A 207 10.80 20.99 7.78
C ARG A 207 11.25 21.40 6.39
N ILE A 208 10.44 21.13 5.40
CA ILE A 208 10.60 21.73 4.08
C ILE A 208 10.35 23.22 4.28
N ALA A 209 11.41 24.00 4.29
CA ALA A 209 11.29 25.46 4.20
C ALA A 209 10.88 25.78 2.75
N HIS A 210 9.67 26.30 2.58
CA HIS A 210 9.29 26.94 1.34
C HIS A 210 10.13 28.21 1.20
N ALA A 211 10.94 28.27 0.15
CA ALA A 211 11.51 29.48 -0.41
C ALA A 211 10.71 29.83 -1.67
#